data_4bc71b798f74b1aa471058ed0c58e5a5
#
_entry.id   4bc71b798f74b1aa471058ed0c58e5a5
#
_cell.length_a   1.000
_cell.length_b   1.000
_cell.length_c   1.000
_cell.angle_alpha   90.00
_cell.angle_beta   90.00
_cell.angle_gamma   90.00
#
_symmetry.space_group_name_H-M   'P 1'
#
loop_
_entity.id
_entity.type
_entity.pdbx_description
1 polymer ?
#
loop_
_entity_poly.entity_id
_entity_poly.type
_entity_poly.pdbx_seq_one_letter_code
_entity_poly.pdbx_strand_id
1 'polypeptide(L)'
;VTDPDERRVSCTVTDGVADVRLDREAKLNALDPAMASALITTGQRLRRDTGVRAVVLSGNGRAFCAGLDMSSFQAMADNEPVRLNHQEEYPYTGPARATGQRAAYVWAELPVPVIAAVHGVAFGGGLQIALGADIRVVAPDARLSVMEIRWGLVPDMTGSQLLPELVGRDVAKELTFTGRVVNGEEAARIGLATKVADDPRKAALALAAEIAGKNPDAIRGAKRLLDLAGRTGLADGFTAEQREIGALIGSPNQVEAVRANLEERAPVFTDPGEEGYA
;
A
#
# COMPACT_ATOMS: atom_id res chain seq x y z
N VAL A 1 -9.19 17.10 20.35
CA VAL A 1 -8.23 17.83 19.48
C VAL A 1 -6.88 17.24 19.80
N THR A 2 -6.38 16.32 18.96
CA THR A 2 -5.02 15.77 19.10
C THR A 2 -4.00 16.87 18.77
N ASP A 3 -2.94 16.94 19.57
CA ASP A 3 -1.80 17.82 19.35
C ASP A 3 -1.27 17.62 17.90
N PRO A 4 -1.01 18.69 17.12
CA PRO A 4 -0.41 18.59 15.80
C PRO A 4 0.93 17.79 15.80
N ASP A 5 1.68 17.81 16.91
CA ASP A 5 2.92 17.03 17.09
C ASP A 5 2.68 15.53 17.32
N GLU A 6 1.44 15.10 17.60
CA GLU A 6 1.08 13.67 17.75
C GLU A 6 0.57 13.02 16.46
N ARG A 7 0.31 13.81 15.42
CA ARG A 7 -0.21 13.26 14.16
C ARG A 7 0.91 12.53 13.41
N ARG A 8 0.79 11.20 13.28
CA ARG A 8 1.76 10.33 12.59
C ARG A 8 1.47 10.13 11.11
N VAL A 9 0.23 10.35 10.69
CA VAL A 9 -0.21 10.19 9.29
C VAL A 9 -1.14 11.34 8.93
N SER A 10 -0.87 12.01 7.84
CA SER A 10 -1.77 12.98 7.22
C SER A 10 -2.46 12.35 5.99
N CYS A 11 -3.71 12.73 5.74
CA CYS A 11 -4.49 12.24 4.60
C CYS A 11 -5.40 13.35 4.08
N THR A 12 -5.30 13.66 2.80
CA THR A 12 -6.23 14.56 2.08
C THR A 12 -6.79 13.82 0.88
N VAL A 13 -8.09 14.02 0.60
CA VAL A 13 -8.76 13.44 -0.57
C VAL A 13 -9.13 14.57 -1.51
N THR A 14 -8.70 14.49 -2.76
CA THR A 14 -9.01 15.44 -3.82
C THR A 14 -9.31 14.67 -5.10
N ASP A 15 -10.44 14.95 -5.74
CA ASP A 15 -10.87 14.31 -6.99
C ASP A 15 -10.78 12.77 -6.97
N GLY A 16 -11.18 12.15 -5.86
CA GLY A 16 -11.12 10.70 -5.65
C GLY A 16 -9.74 10.12 -5.36
N VAL A 17 -8.69 10.95 -5.28
CA VAL A 17 -7.33 10.52 -4.90
C VAL A 17 -7.05 10.85 -3.45
N ALA A 18 -6.76 9.83 -2.63
CA ALA A 18 -6.30 10.01 -1.26
C ALA A 18 -4.76 10.10 -1.25
N ASP A 19 -4.23 11.27 -0.87
CA ASP A 19 -2.80 11.51 -0.64
C ASP A 19 -2.51 11.28 0.85
N VAL A 20 -1.93 10.13 1.16
CA VAL A 20 -1.58 9.67 2.50
C VAL A 20 -0.09 9.81 2.71
N ARG A 21 0.30 10.48 3.81
CA ARG A 21 1.71 10.71 4.11
C ARG A 21 2.04 10.29 5.54
N LEU A 22 3.11 9.52 5.69
CA LEU A 22 3.74 9.31 6.98
C LEU A 22 4.36 10.64 7.42
N ASP A 23 4.10 11.08 8.63
CA ASP A 23 4.39 12.43 9.10
C ASP A 23 5.11 12.41 10.45
N ARG A 24 6.37 11.98 10.41
CA ARG A 24 7.31 11.97 11.53
C ARG A 24 8.73 12.24 11.01
N GLU A 25 8.89 13.34 10.29
CA GLU A 25 10.10 13.68 9.53
C GLU A 25 11.39 13.62 10.35
N ALA A 26 11.37 14.15 11.59
CA ALA A 26 12.51 14.18 12.48
C ALA A 26 13.09 12.80 12.81
N LYS A 27 12.30 11.73 12.63
CA LYS A 27 12.67 10.33 12.85
C LYS A 27 12.62 9.52 11.55
N LEU A 28 12.69 10.17 10.38
CA LEU A 28 12.61 9.54 9.06
C LEU A 28 11.38 8.62 8.95
N ASN A 29 10.26 9.04 9.51
CA ASN A 29 8.99 8.32 9.55
C ASN A 29 9.08 6.93 10.19
N ALA A 30 9.99 6.75 11.18
CA ALA A 30 10.16 5.48 11.88
C ALA A 30 8.89 5.06 12.63
N LEU A 31 8.68 3.74 12.68
CA LEU A 31 7.51 3.10 13.27
C LEU A 31 7.61 3.06 14.79
N ASP A 32 6.75 3.83 15.43
CA ASP A 32 6.38 3.70 16.84
C ASP A 32 4.93 3.17 16.95
N PRO A 33 4.42 2.87 18.15
CA PRO A 33 3.05 2.40 18.32
C PRO A 33 2.00 3.37 17.73
N ALA A 34 2.23 4.69 17.84
CA ALA A 34 1.33 5.71 17.30
C ALA A 34 1.30 5.71 15.77
N MET A 35 2.47 5.54 15.11
CA MET A 35 2.55 5.41 13.65
C MET A 35 1.83 4.15 13.17
N ALA A 36 2.07 3.00 13.81
CA ALA A 36 1.40 1.75 13.44
C ALA A 36 -0.13 1.88 13.55
N SER A 37 -0.62 2.45 14.66
CA SER A 37 -2.05 2.70 14.87
C SER A 37 -2.62 3.67 13.84
N ALA A 38 -1.93 4.78 13.55
CA ALA A 38 -2.38 5.78 12.57
C ALA A 38 -2.47 5.22 11.15
N LEU A 39 -1.53 4.35 10.74
CA LEU A 39 -1.57 3.65 9.44
C LEU A 39 -2.80 2.74 9.33
N ILE A 40 -3.06 1.92 10.36
CA ILE A 40 -4.22 1.03 10.40
C ILE A 40 -5.52 1.82 10.34
N THR A 41 -5.70 2.79 11.24
CA THR A 41 -6.92 3.63 11.30
C THR A 41 -7.17 4.36 9.97
N THR A 42 -6.11 4.92 9.37
CA THR A 42 -6.24 5.63 8.08
C THR A 42 -6.67 4.66 6.97
N GLY A 43 -6.04 3.49 6.86
CA GLY A 43 -6.41 2.49 5.86
C GLY A 43 -7.84 1.98 6.06
N GLN A 44 -8.25 1.68 7.29
CA GLN A 44 -9.62 1.25 7.61
C GLN A 44 -10.67 2.31 7.26
N ARG A 45 -10.37 3.59 7.49
CA ARG A 45 -11.25 4.70 7.10
C ARG A 45 -11.37 4.79 5.58
N LEU A 46 -10.25 4.76 4.86
CA LEU A 46 -10.24 4.82 3.39
C LEU A 46 -10.94 3.62 2.74
N ARG A 47 -10.86 2.44 3.36
CA ARG A 47 -11.58 1.25 2.90
C ARG A 47 -13.09 1.46 2.84
N ARG A 48 -13.66 2.31 3.70
CA ARG A 48 -15.10 2.61 3.82
C ARG A 48 -15.54 3.83 3.03
N ASP A 49 -14.58 4.63 2.57
CA ASP A 49 -14.87 5.84 1.80
C ASP A 49 -15.10 5.49 0.33
N THR A 50 -16.37 5.50 -0.09
CA THR A 50 -16.79 5.16 -1.46
C THR A 50 -16.30 6.17 -2.49
N GLY A 51 -16.08 7.42 -2.10
CA GLY A 51 -15.55 8.49 -2.95
C GLY A 51 -14.05 8.36 -3.25
N VAL A 52 -13.32 7.49 -2.54
CA VAL A 52 -11.91 7.22 -2.83
C VAL A 52 -11.80 6.23 -3.98
N ARG A 53 -11.04 6.58 -5.01
CA ARG A 53 -10.82 5.81 -6.24
C ARG A 53 -9.39 5.33 -6.40
N ALA A 54 -8.40 6.02 -5.79
CA ALA A 54 -7.01 5.61 -5.72
C ALA A 54 -6.34 6.22 -4.48
N VAL A 55 -5.27 5.57 -4.00
CA VAL A 55 -4.49 6.03 -2.84
C VAL A 55 -3.03 6.17 -3.23
N VAL A 56 -2.41 7.28 -2.83
CA VAL A 56 -0.96 7.45 -2.86
C VAL A 56 -0.44 7.43 -1.43
N LEU A 57 0.51 6.55 -1.14
CA LEU A 57 1.17 6.42 0.14
C LEU A 57 2.61 6.91 0.03
N SER A 58 2.98 7.93 0.78
CA SER A 58 4.31 8.55 0.74
C SER A 58 4.80 8.91 2.15
N GLY A 59 6.02 9.40 2.27
CA GLY A 59 6.55 9.97 3.51
C GLY A 59 6.78 11.47 3.36
N ASN A 60 6.58 12.24 4.43
CA ASN A 60 7.05 13.62 4.50
C ASN A 60 8.56 13.65 4.80
N GLY A 61 9.23 14.75 4.41
CA GLY A 61 10.64 14.98 4.69
C GLY A 61 11.58 14.17 3.79
N ARG A 62 12.64 13.58 4.36
CA ARG A 62 13.77 12.99 3.63
C ARG A 62 13.64 11.50 3.32
N ALA A 63 12.58 10.85 3.76
CA ALA A 63 12.44 9.39 3.66
C ALA A 63 10.99 8.96 3.56
N PHE A 64 10.78 7.82 2.94
CA PHE A 64 9.50 7.11 3.02
C PHE A 64 9.29 6.60 4.45
N CYS A 65 10.12 5.65 4.93
CA CYS A 65 10.06 5.12 6.29
C CYS A 65 11.35 4.35 6.64
N ALA A 66 12.00 4.71 7.75
CA ALA A 66 13.25 4.06 8.19
C ALA A 66 13.05 2.71 8.92
N GLY A 67 11.80 2.22 9.02
CA GLY A 67 11.48 1.01 9.76
C GLY A 67 11.21 1.26 11.24
N LEU A 68 11.44 0.26 12.08
CA LEU A 68 11.16 0.34 13.52
C LEU A 68 11.98 1.44 14.20
N ASP A 69 11.39 2.18 15.13
CA ASP A 69 12.07 3.24 15.89
C ASP A 69 13.25 2.66 16.70
N MET A 70 14.34 3.41 16.75
CA MET A 70 15.56 2.99 17.49
C MET A 70 15.31 2.75 18.98
N SER A 71 14.34 3.44 19.59
CA SER A 71 13.96 3.18 20.97
C SER A 71 13.42 1.77 21.20
N SER A 72 12.76 1.20 20.20
CA SER A 72 12.28 -0.19 20.25
C SER A 72 13.44 -1.18 20.23
N PHE A 73 14.49 -0.93 19.43
CA PHE A 73 15.70 -1.78 19.44
C PHE A 73 16.45 -1.67 20.77
N GLN A 74 16.49 -0.48 21.38
CA GLN A 74 17.08 -0.33 22.70
C GLN A 74 16.30 -1.13 23.75
N ALA A 75 14.98 -1.03 23.75
CA ALA A 75 14.13 -1.82 24.66
C ALA A 75 14.35 -3.33 24.48
N MET A 76 14.47 -3.81 23.21
CA MET A 76 14.81 -5.22 22.95
C MET A 76 16.16 -5.62 23.53
N ALA A 77 17.19 -4.76 23.40
CA ALA A 77 18.51 -5.01 23.96
C ALA A 77 18.50 -5.05 25.51
N ASP A 78 17.61 -4.27 26.11
CA ASP A 78 17.39 -4.25 27.56
C ASP A 78 16.42 -5.34 28.05
N ASN A 79 16.01 -6.25 27.13
CA ASN A 79 15.04 -7.34 27.37
C ASN A 79 13.66 -6.84 27.84
N GLU A 80 13.29 -5.64 27.41
CA GLU A 80 11.97 -5.05 27.66
C GLU A 80 10.98 -5.43 26.55
N PRO A 81 9.69 -5.60 26.85
CA PRO A 81 8.69 -5.95 25.83
C PRO A 81 8.44 -4.79 24.88
N VAL A 82 8.66 -5.02 23.58
CA VAL A 82 8.29 -4.10 22.52
C VAL A 82 6.92 -4.50 21.96
N ARG A 83 5.95 -3.61 22.10
CA ARG A 83 4.59 -3.86 21.59
C ARG A 83 4.12 -2.70 20.74
N LEU A 84 3.81 -2.99 19.48
CA LEU A 84 3.00 -2.11 18.66
C LEU A 84 1.53 -2.38 19.02
N ASN A 85 0.93 -1.52 19.83
CA ASN A 85 -0.46 -1.67 20.24
C ASN A 85 -1.36 -0.86 19.31
N HIS A 86 -2.54 -1.40 19.03
CA HIS A 86 -3.59 -0.73 18.29
C HIS A 86 -4.93 -1.03 18.96
N GLN A 87 -5.72 0.01 19.20
CA GLN A 87 -7.09 -0.14 19.64
C GLN A 87 -7.99 -0.17 18.41
N GLU A 88 -8.79 -1.23 18.29
CA GLU A 88 -9.69 -1.41 17.15
C GLU A 88 -10.79 -0.36 17.15
N GLU A 89 -10.83 0.43 16.10
CA GLU A 89 -11.98 1.30 15.82
C GLU A 89 -13.11 0.53 15.12
N TYR A 90 -12.72 -0.48 14.31
CA TYR A 90 -13.64 -1.32 13.55
C TYR A 90 -13.28 -2.79 13.69
N PRO A 91 -14.26 -3.73 13.71
CA PRO A 91 -13.98 -5.16 13.71
C PRO A 91 -13.07 -5.56 12.54
N TYR A 92 -12.05 -6.37 12.84
CA TYR A 92 -11.11 -6.86 11.84
C TYR A 92 -11.22 -8.37 11.67
N THR A 93 -11.52 -8.81 10.45
CA THR A 93 -11.69 -10.23 10.09
C THR A 93 -10.61 -10.74 9.12
N GLY A 94 -9.70 -9.85 8.68
CA GLY A 94 -8.64 -10.17 7.72
C GLY A 94 -7.55 -11.12 8.26
N PRO A 95 -6.59 -11.51 7.42
CA PRO A 95 -5.55 -12.49 7.77
C PRO A 95 -4.45 -11.95 8.68
N ALA A 96 -4.21 -10.64 8.69
CA ALA A 96 -3.16 -10.01 9.49
C ALA A 96 -3.55 -9.94 10.97
N ARG A 97 -2.86 -10.67 11.85
CA ARG A 97 -3.23 -10.78 13.27
C ARG A 97 -2.44 -9.85 14.18
N ALA A 98 -1.17 -9.61 13.87
CA ALA A 98 -0.32 -8.71 14.64
C ALA A 98 -0.46 -7.26 14.16
N THR A 99 -0.31 -6.28 15.05
CA THR A 99 -0.39 -4.86 14.72
C THR A 99 0.59 -4.47 13.61
N GLY A 100 1.84 -4.97 13.65
CA GLY A 100 2.82 -4.73 12.59
C GLY A 100 2.35 -5.27 11.22
N GLN A 101 1.81 -6.49 11.18
CA GLN A 101 1.22 -7.04 9.95
C GLN A 101 0.10 -6.16 9.41
N ARG A 102 -0.80 -5.71 10.29
CA ARG A 102 -1.93 -4.85 9.91
C ARG A 102 -1.50 -3.49 9.38
N ALA A 103 -0.49 -2.87 10.00
CA ALA A 103 0.04 -1.59 9.55
C ALA A 103 0.60 -1.65 8.11
N ALA A 104 1.13 -2.80 7.70
CA ALA A 104 1.59 -3.04 6.33
C ALA A 104 0.46 -3.55 5.41
N TYR A 105 -0.38 -4.48 5.87
CA TYR A 105 -1.34 -5.19 5.02
C TYR A 105 -2.63 -4.42 4.78
N VAL A 106 -2.99 -3.46 5.61
CA VAL A 106 -4.21 -2.64 5.45
C VAL A 106 -4.29 -1.97 4.07
N TRP A 107 -3.15 -1.68 3.46
CA TRP A 107 -3.05 -1.09 2.11
C TRP A 107 -3.41 -2.09 1.01
N ALA A 108 -3.03 -3.36 1.14
CA ALA A 108 -3.43 -4.42 0.22
C ALA A 108 -4.94 -4.73 0.31
N GLU A 109 -5.56 -4.52 1.47
CA GLU A 109 -6.98 -4.77 1.72
C GLU A 109 -7.90 -3.66 1.19
N LEU A 110 -7.36 -2.54 0.72
CA LEU A 110 -8.17 -1.48 0.12
C LEU A 110 -8.81 -1.95 -1.19
N PRO A 111 -10.10 -1.66 -1.42
CA PRO A 111 -10.77 -2.07 -2.66
C PRO A 111 -10.32 -1.27 -3.89
N VAL A 112 -9.49 -0.25 -3.70
CA VAL A 112 -8.97 0.64 -4.73
C VAL A 112 -7.46 0.51 -4.85
N PRO A 113 -6.85 0.86 -6.00
CA PRO A 113 -5.41 0.83 -6.17
C PRO A 113 -4.66 1.72 -5.19
N VAL A 114 -3.58 1.17 -4.63
CA VAL A 114 -2.63 1.86 -3.75
C VAL A 114 -1.29 1.98 -4.43
N ILE A 115 -0.74 3.17 -4.49
CA ILE A 115 0.55 3.47 -5.10
C ILE A 115 1.50 3.98 -4.02
N ALA A 116 2.53 3.21 -3.69
CA ALA A 116 3.59 3.68 -2.81
C ALA A 116 4.60 4.54 -3.61
N ALA A 117 4.84 5.74 -3.12
CA ALA A 117 5.83 6.68 -3.65
C ALA A 117 7.04 6.72 -2.70
N VAL A 118 8.11 6.02 -3.07
CA VAL A 118 9.26 5.77 -2.20
C VAL A 118 10.44 6.65 -2.58
N HIS A 119 10.87 7.49 -1.66
CA HIS A 119 12.09 8.29 -1.75
C HIS A 119 12.95 8.14 -0.50
N GLY A 120 14.22 8.50 -0.58
CA GLY A 120 15.16 8.40 0.53
C GLY A 120 15.33 6.96 0.99
N VAL A 121 14.78 6.58 2.13
CA VAL A 121 14.90 5.21 2.64
C VAL A 121 13.55 4.52 2.85
N ALA A 122 13.51 3.22 2.56
CA ALA A 122 12.46 2.28 2.96
C ALA A 122 13.13 1.02 3.54
N PHE A 123 13.25 0.94 4.86
CA PHE A 123 13.99 -0.10 5.55
C PHE A 123 13.11 -0.95 6.45
N GLY A 124 13.34 -2.25 6.48
CA GLY A 124 12.64 -3.18 7.34
C GLY A 124 11.11 -3.04 7.24
N GLY A 125 10.44 -2.73 8.35
CA GLY A 125 9.01 -2.48 8.38
C GLY A 125 8.55 -1.39 7.42
N GLY A 126 9.39 -0.39 7.12
CA GLY A 126 9.10 0.65 6.13
C GLY A 126 9.04 0.08 4.70
N LEU A 127 9.93 -0.82 4.34
CA LEU A 127 9.82 -1.56 3.07
C LEU A 127 8.57 -2.43 3.06
N GLN A 128 8.29 -3.15 4.15
CA GLN A 128 7.12 -4.03 4.24
C GLN A 128 5.80 -3.28 4.10
N ILE A 129 5.70 -2.04 4.58
CA ILE A 129 4.55 -1.15 4.31
C ILE A 129 4.44 -0.84 2.80
N ALA A 130 5.56 -0.50 2.14
CA ALA A 130 5.56 -0.24 0.71
C ALA A 130 5.19 -1.48 -0.13
N LEU A 131 5.49 -2.70 0.35
CA LEU A 131 5.08 -3.96 -0.28
C LEU A 131 3.57 -4.19 -0.23
N GLY A 132 2.87 -3.61 0.75
CA GLY A 132 1.41 -3.66 0.84
C GLY A 132 0.68 -2.84 -0.24
N ALA A 133 1.37 -1.97 -0.97
CA ALA A 133 0.80 -1.24 -2.10
C ALA A 133 0.78 -2.10 -3.37
N ASP A 134 -0.16 -1.83 -4.28
CA ASP A 134 -0.26 -2.50 -5.58
C ASP A 134 0.90 -2.10 -6.50
N ILE A 135 1.23 -0.83 -6.51
CA ILE A 135 2.25 -0.23 -7.39
C ILE A 135 3.29 0.50 -6.53
N ARG A 136 4.57 0.40 -6.89
CA ARG A 136 5.67 1.13 -6.24
C ARG A 136 6.39 1.98 -7.27
N VAL A 137 6.34 3.31 -7.06
CA VAL A 137 7.13 4.30 -7.79
C VAL A 137 8.26 4.74 -6.87
N VAL A 138 9.50 4.61 -7.30
CA VAL A 138 10.68 4.85 -6.45
C VAL A 138 11.59 5.92 -7.04
N ALA A 139 12.26 6.70 -6.19
CA ALA A 139 13.34 7.58 -6.65
C ALA A 139 14.55 6.73 -7.09
N PRO A 140 15.34 7.14 -8.10
CA PRO A 140 16.47 6.37 -8.59
C PRO A 140 17.52 6.09 -7.50
N ASP A 141 17.70 7.03 -6.57
CA ASP A 141 18.62 6.95 -5.43
C ASP A 141 17.97 6.45 -4.14
N ALA A 142 16.68 6.09 -4.17
CA ALA A 142 16.01 5.50 -3.01
C ALA A 142 16.75 4.24 -2.55
N ARG A 143 16.81 4.04 -1.25
CA ARG A 143 17.51 2.94 -0.60
C ARG A 143 16.49 2.02 0.06
N LEU A 144 16.38 0.79 -0.44
CA LEU A 144 15.43 -0.21 0.03
C LEU A 144 16.19 -1.41 0.61
N SER A 145 15.71 -1.96 1.74
CA SER A 145 16.32 -3.15 2.35
C SER A 145 15.35 -3.91 3.22
N VAL A 146 15.39 -5.24 3.12
CA VAL A 146 14.83 -6.16 4.11
C VAL A 146 15.85 -6.26 5.24
N MET A 147 15.84 -5.30 6.14
CA MET A 147 16.94 -5.02 7.06
C MET A 147 16.88 -5.81 8.38
N GLU A 148 15.84 -6.59 8.60
CA GLU A 148 15.55 -7.29 9.85
C GLU A 148 16.71 -8.17 10.32
N ILE A 149 17.40 -8.85 9.40
CA ILE A 149 18.53 -9.74 9.72
C ILE A 149 19.69 -9.02 10.43
N ARG A 150 19.89 -7.74 10.18
CA ARG A 150 20.91 -6.93 10.87
C ARG A 150 20.65 -6.80 12.37
N TRP A 151 19.41 -7.02 12.77
CA TRP A 151 18.93 -6.96 14.15
C TRP A 151 18.64 -8.34 14.72
N GLY A 152 19.00 -9.43 13.99
CA GLY A 152 18.70 -10.79 14.39
C GLY A 152 17.21 -11.14 14.30
N LEU A 153 16.45 -10.43 13.47
CA LEU A 153 15.00 -10.56 13.29
C LEU A 153 14.67 -11.11 11.90
N VAL A 154 13.41 -11.42 11.70
CA VAL A 154 12.82 -11.84 10.41
C VAL A 154 11.80 -10.81 9.95
N PRO A 155 11.50 -10.71 8.63
CA PRO A 155 10.42 -9.86 8.14
C PRO A 155 9.06 -10.41 8.56
N ASP A 156 8.42 -9.78 9.54
CA ASP A 156 7.20 -10.22 10.21
C ASP A 156 5.97 -9.33 9.93
N MET A 157 6.14 -8.29 9.11
CA MET A 157 5.08 -7.36 8.71
C MET A 157 4.59 -7.66 7.28
N THR A 158 4.34 -8.94 6.95
CA THR A 158 3.89 -9.47 5.63
C THR A 158 4.96 -9.60 4.54
N GLY A 159 6.15 -9.04 4.71
CA GLY A 159 7.22 -9.09 3.70
C GLY A 159 7.61 -10.50 3.28
N SER A 160 7.56 -11.49 4.18
CA SER A 160 7.83 -12.90 3.87
C SER A 160 6.85 -13.51 2.85
N GLN A 161 5.65 -12.92 2.72
CA GLN A 161 4.61 -13.37 1.79
C GLN A 161 4.63 -12.55 0.49
N LEU A 162 4.72 -11.22 0.60
CA LEU A 162 4.58 -10.32 -0.55
C LEU A 162 5.87 -10.19 -1.38
N LEU A 163 7.04 -10.20 -0.73
CA LEU A 163 8.31 -10.02 -1.45
C LEU A 163 8.58 -11.11 -2.49
N PRO A 164 8.39 -12.42 -2.20
CA PRO A 164 8.62 -13.47 -3.19
C PRO A 164 7.69 -13.42 -4.41
N GLU A 165 6.49 -12.84 -4.27
CA GLU A 165 5.56 -12.65 -5.38
C GLU A 165 6.08 -11.60 -6.39
N LEU A 166 6.88 -10.65 -5.92
CA LEU A 166 7.40 -9.54 -6.73
C LEU A 166 8.74 -9.86 -7.39
N VAL A 167 9.68 -10.43 -6.62
CA VAL A 167 11.09 -10.58 -7.07
C VAL A 167 11.50 -12.04 -7.32
N GLY A 168 10.60 -12.98 -7.08
CA GLY A 168 10.92 -14.40 -7.07
C GLY A 168 11.57 -14.86 -5.76
N ARG A 169 11.54 -16.19 -5.50
CA ARG A 169 11.93 -16.77 -4.20
C ARG A 169 13.42 -16.66 -3.91
N ASP A 170 14.26 -16.79 -4.90
CA ASP A 170 15.72 -16.75 -4.77
C ASP A 170 16.20 -15.33 -4.44
N VAL A 171 15.74 -14.33 -5.18
CA VAL A 171 16.04 -12.91 -4.91
C VAL A 171 15.47 -12.48 -3.56
N ALA A 172 14.24 -12.89 -3.23
CA ALA A 172 13.65 -12.60 -1.92
C ALA A 172 14.49 -13.16 -0.76
N LYS A 173 15.01 -14.40 -0.89
CA LYS A 173 15.89 -15.02 0.08
C LYS A 173 17.24 -14.30 0.17
N GLU A 174 17.84 -13.97 -0.97
CA GLU A 174 19.10 -13.23 -1.03
C GLU A 174 18.98 -11.89 -0.30
N LEU A 175 17.97 -11.08 -0.61
CA LEU A 175 17.71 -9.79 0.05
C LEU A 175 17.46 -9.95 1.55
N THR A 176 16.70 -10.97 1.94
CA THR A 176 16.34 -11.21 3.35
C THR A 176 17.55 -11.73 4.14
N PHE A 177 18.35 -12.65 3.60
CA PHE A 177 19.47 -13.26 4.32
C PHE A 177 20.66 -12.32 4.45
N THR A 178 20.85 -11.42 3.49
CA THR A 178 21.98 -10.48 3.49
C THR A 178 21.62 -9.13 4.14
N GLY A 179 20.34 -8.73 4.10
CA GLY A 179 19.91 -7.40 4.50
C GLY A 179 20.57 -6.28 3.69
N ARG A 180 21.07 -6.59 2.49
CA ARG A 180 21.73 -5.59 1.66
C ARG A 180 20.75 -4.52 1.20
N VAL A 181 21.29 -3.36 0.91
CA VAL A 181 20.53 -2.23 0.38
C VAL A 181 20.55 -2.30 -1.15
N VAL A 182 19.40 -2.14 -1.78
CA VAL A 182 19.25 -1.92 -3.21
C VAL A 182 18.85 -0.46 -3.46
N ASN A 183 19.29 0.13 -4.57
CA ASN A 183 18.82 1.44 -5.01
C ASN A 183 17.55 1.31 -5.86
N GLY A 184 16.93 2.45 -6.22
CA GLY A 184 15.68 2.46 -6.97
C GLY A 184 15.79 1.83 -8.36
N GLU A 185 16.92 2.04 -9.05
CA GLU A 185 17.19 1.44 -10.38
C GLU A 185 17.29 -0.10 -10.28
N GLU A 186 18.01 -0.61 -9.29
CA GLU A 186 18.10 -2.04 -9.04
C GLU A 186 16.73 -2.59 -8.64
N ALA A 187 16.00 -1.89 -7.77
CA ALA A 187 14.66 -2.30 -7.34
C ALA A 187 13.71 -2.50 -8.52
N ALA A 188 13.74 -1.61 -9.53
CA ALA A 188 12.96 -1.77 -10.75
C ALA A 188 13.44 -2.96 -11.59
N ARG A 189 14.76 -3.16 -11.72
CA ARG A 189 15.32 -4.26 -12.51
C ARG A 189 14.97 -5.64 -11.95
N ILE A 190 14.87 -5.78 -10.62
CA ILE A 190 14.53 -7.05 -9.96
C ILE A 190 13.01 -7.22 -9.70
N GLY A 191 12.17 -6.28 -10.10
CA GLY A 191 10.71 -6.36 -9.91
C GLY A 191 10.22 -5.86 -8.53
N LEU A 192 11.11 -5.39 -7.66
CA LEU A 192 10.75 -4.83 -6.36
C LEU A 192 10.01 -3.48 -6.50
N ALA A 193 10.33 -2.71 -7.53
CA ALA A 193 9.62 -1.49 -7.90
C ALA A 193 9.03 -1.60 -9.30
N THR A 194 7.89 -0.95 -9.51
CA THR A 194 7.18 -0.94 -10.80
C THR A 194 7.76 0.12 -11.74
N LYS A 195 8.19 1.27 -11.18
CA LYS A 195 8.66 2.42 -11.95
C LYS A 195 9.68 3.24 -11.16
N VAL A 196 10.66 3.80 -11.87
CA VAL A 196 11.58 4.81 -11.34
C VAL A 196 11.14 6.19 -11.81
N ALA A 197 11.20 7.20 -10.92
CA ALA A 197 10.92 8.60 -11.23
C ALA A 197 11.72 9.52 -10.29
N ASP A 198 12.24 10.62 -10.79
CA ASP A 198 12.99 11.60 -9.98
C ASP A 198 12.14 12.20 -8.85
N ASP A 199 10.85 12.42 -9.11
CA ASP A 199 9.85 12.77 -8.11
C ASP A 199 8.78 11.67 -8.06
N PRO A 200 8.98 10.62 -7.21
CA PRO A 200 8.07 9.49 -7.15
C PRO A 200 6.67 9.87 -6.68
N ARG A 201 6.55 10.88 -5.78
CA ARG A 201 5.24 11.31 -5.32
C ARG A 201 4.44 12.02 -6.42
N LYS A 202 5.06 12.92 -7.17
CA LYS A 202 4.42 13.58 -8.31
C LYS A 202 3.99 12.55 -9.36
N ALA A 203 4.85 11.59 -9.67
CA ALA A 203 4.54 10.52 -10.63
C ALA A 203 3.42 9.60 -10.12
N ALA A 204 3.39 9.27 -8.83
CA ALA A 204 2.34 8.46 -8.22
C ALA A 204 0.99 9.20 -8.22
N LEU A 205 0.96 10.49 -7.88
CA LEU A 205 -0.25 11.31 -7.93
C LEU A 205 -0.82 11.43 -9.35
N ALA A 206 0.04 11.60 -10.36
CA ALA A 206 -0.38 11.63 -11.76
C ALA A 206 -1.00 10.28 -12.18
N LEU A 207 -0.38 9.15 -11.81
CA LEU A 207 -0.92 7.83 -12.08
C LEU A 207 -2.24 7.58 -11.32
N ALA A 208 -2.32 8.01 -10.06
CA ALA A 208 -3.54 7.89 -9.26
C ALA A 208 -4.70 8.70 -9.88
N ALA A 209 -4.44 9.92 -10.36
CA ALA A 209 -5.43 10.75 -11.05
C ALA A 209 -5.90 10.10 -12.37
N GLU A 210 -4.99 9.50 -13.13
CA GLU A 210 -5.35 8.74 -14.33
C GLU A 210 -6.27 7.56 -13.99
N ILE A 211 -5.94 6.78 -12.95
CA ILE A 211 -6.74 5.65 -12.48
C ILE A 211 -8.10 6.12 -11.96
N ALA A 212 -8.14 7.19 -11.16
CA ALA A 212 -9.37 7.76 -10.62
C ALA A 212 -10.35 8.24 -11.69
N GLY A 213 -9.84 8.58 -12.89
CA GLY A 213 -10.64 8.92 -14.08
C GLY A 213 -11.21 7.71 -14.84
N LYS A 214 -10.93 6.47 -14.43
CA LYS A 214 -11.50 5.26 -15.05
C LYS A 214 -12.78 4.83 -14.32
N ASN A 215 -13.52 3.90 -14.91
CA ASN A 215 -14.71 3.30 -14.28
C ASN A 215 -14.34 2.68 -12.92
N PRO A 216 -14.83 3.22 -11.78
CA PRO A 216 -14.43 2.77 -10.45
C PRO A 216 -14.82 1.33 -10.14
N ASP A 217 -15.95 0.84 -10.69
CA ASP A 217 -16.39 -0.54 -10.48
C ASP A 217 -15.46 -1.52 -11.20
N ALA A 218 -15.06 -1.18 -12.42
CA ALA A 218 -14.12 -1.98 -13.20
C ALA A 218 -12.72 -2.03 -12.58
N ILE A 219 -12.21 -0.90 -12.04
CA ILE A 219 -10.93 -0.85 -11.32
C ILE A 219 -10.98 -1.76 -10.08
N ARG A 220 -12.03 -1.68 -9.28
CA ARG A 220 -12.20 -2.51 -8.07
C ARG A 220 -12.33 -3.99 -8.43
N GLY A 221 -13.11 -4.32 -9.48
CA GLY A 221 -13.21 -5.69 -10.00
C GLY A 221 -11.87 -6.24 -10.49
N ALA A 222 -11.13 -5.44 -11.26
CA ALA A 222 -9.81 -5.82 -11.75
C ALA A 222 -8.82 -6.08 -10.58
N LYS A 223 -8.82 -5.22 -9.54
CA LYS A 223 -7.97 -5.44 -8.37
C LYS A 223 -8.32 -6.76 -7.69
N ARG A 224 -9.61 -7.02 -7.41
CA ARG A 224 -10.03 -8.31 -6.80
C ARG A 224 -9.56 -9.52 -7.60
N LEU A 225 -9.67 -9.48 -8.93
CA LEU A 225 -9.24 -10.58 -9.80
C LEU A 225 -7.72 -10.77 -9.76
N LEU A 226 -6.95 -9.68 -9.83
CA LEU A 226 -5.49 -9.74 -9.80
C LEU A 226 -4.96 -10.16 -8.42
N ASP A 227 -5.59 -9.74 -7.34
CA ASP A 227 -5.24 -10.16 -5.97
C ASP A 227 -5.55 -11.64 -5.73
N LEU A 228 -6.54 -12.20 -6.43
CA LEU A 228 -6.90 -13.61 -6.38
C LEU A 228 -5.94 -14.49 -7.20
N ALA A 229 -5.32 -13.93 -8.25
CA ALA A 229 -4.44 -14.65 -9.15
C ALA A 229 -3.25 -15.27 -8.40
N GLY A 230 -3.00 -16.57 -8.66
CA GLY A 230 -1.96 -17.32 -7.97
C GLY A 230 -2.31 -17.77 -6.54
N ARG A 231 -3.43 -17.32 -5.98
CA ARG A 231 -3.90 -17.68 -4.62
C ARG A 231 -5.08 -18.66 -4.63
N THR A 232 -5.65 -18.93 -5.79
CA THR A 232 -6.73 -19.87 -5.99
C THR A 232 -6.49 -20.76 -7.20
N GLY A 233 -7.31 -21.82 -7.38
CA GLY A 233 -7.27 -22.68 -8.57
C GLY A 233 -7.78 -21.94 -9.82
N LEU A 234 -7.29 -22.31 -11.02
CA LEU A 234 -7.68 -21.65 -12.27
C LEU A 234 -9.19 -21.65 -12.52
N ALA A 235 -9.89 -22.73 -12.19
CA ALA A 235 -11.34 -22.82 -12.39
C ALA A 235 -12.10 -21.80 -11.53
N ASP A 236 -11.67 -21.61 -10.28
CA ASP A 236 -12.25 -20.62 -9.38
C ASP A 236 -11.91 -19.21 -9.83
N GLY A 237 -10.66 -18.98 -10.29
CA GLY A 237 -10.24 -17.73 -10.90
C GLY A 237 -11.09 -17.34 -12.10
N PHE A 238 -11.30 -18.25 -13.04
CA PHE A 238 -12.15 -18.02 -14.23
C PHE A 238 -13.63 -17.81 -13.87
N THR A 239 -14.10 -18.50 -12.82
CA THR A 239 -15.46 -18.26 -12.29
C THR A 239 -15.57 -16.85 -11.70
N ALA A 240 -14.56 -16.38 -11.00
CA ALA A 240 -14.51 -15.01 -10.48
C ALA A 240 -14.50 -13.98 -11.64
N GLU A 241 -13.75 -14.20 -12.72
CA GLU A 241 -13.77 -13.33 -13.91
C GLU A 241 -15.18 -13.21 -14.50
N GLN A 242 -15.90 -14.33 -14.65
CA GLN A 242 -17.28 -14.32 -15.20
C GLN A 242 -18.24 -13.58 -14.26
N ARG A 243 -18.06 -13.68 -12.96
CA ARG A 243 -18.87 -12.93 -11.98
C ARG A 243 -18.61 -11.43 -12.09
N GLU A 244 -17.34 -11.01 -12.13
CA GLU A 244 -16.99 -9.59 -12.21
C GLU A 244 -17.45 -8.96 -13.53
N ILE A 245 -17.19 -9.60 -14.67
CA ILE A 245 -17.63 -9.07 -15.96
C ILE A 245 -19.17 -9.05 -16.08
N GLY A 246 -19.85 -10.07 -15.55
CA GLY A 246 -21.31 -10.12 -15.54
C GLY A 246 -21.95 -9.00 -14.74
N ALA A 247 -21.32 -8.58 -13.63
CA ALA A 247 -21.77 -7.45 -12.83
C ALA A 247 -21.51 -6.09 -13.51
N LEU A 248 -20.51 -6.00 -14.38
CA LEU A 248 -20.13 -4.76 -15.07
C LEU A 248 -20.97 -4.50 -16.33
N ILE A 249 -21.21 -5.52 -17.16
CA ILE A 249 -21.93 -5.36 -18.43
C ILE A 249 -23.33 -4.80 -18.17
N GLY A 250 -23.61 -3.65 -18.80
CA GLY A 250 -24.90 -2.95 -18.67
C GLY A 250 -25.03 -2.10 -17.40
N SER A 251 -24.02 -2.06 -16.52
CA SER A 251 -24.02 -1.15 -15.36
C SER A 251 -23.93 0.32 -15.81
N PRO A 252 -24.42 1.29 -14.99
CA PRO A 252 -24.41 2.70 -15.36
C PRO A 252 -23.02 3.21 -15.78
N ASN A 253 -21.99 2.89 -15.00
CA ASN A 253 -20.62 3.32 -15.29
C ASN A 253 -20.04 2.63 -16.54
N GLN A 254 -20.41 1.38 -16.82
CA GLN A 254 -19.96 0.69 -18.05
C GLN A 254 -20.66 1.30 -19.29
N VAL A 255 -21.95 1.59 -19.22
CA VAL A 255 -22.69 2.26 -20.29
C VAL A 255 -22.14 3.66 -20.55
N GLU A 256 -21.82 4.42 -19.49
CA GLU A 256 -21.19 5.73 -19.61
C GLU A 256 -19.81 5.63 -20.28
N ALA A 257 -19.00 4.65 -19.89
CA ALA A 257 -17.69 4.44 -20.50
C ALA A 257 -17.81 4.21 -22.02
N VAL A 258 -18.75 3.38 -22.46
CA VAL A 258 -18.98 3.13 -23.89
C VAL A 258 -19.46 4.38 -24.61
N ARG A 259 -20.45 5.08 -24.06
CA ARG A 259 -21.00 6.30 -24.66
C ARG A 259 -19.94 7.40 -24.79
N ALA A 260 -19.20 7.66 -23.71
CA ALA A 260 -18.16 8.66 -23.71
C ALA A 260 -17.07 8.38 -24.76
N ASN A 261 -16.68 7.10 -24.93
CA ASN A 261 -15.72 6.72 -25.97
C ASN A 261 -16.28 6.91 -27.39
N LEU A 262 -17.54 6.54 -27.64
CA LEU A 262 -18.17 6.72 -28.96
C LEU A 262 -18.40 8.20 -29.30
N GLU A 263 -18.63 9.04 -28.30
CA GLU A 263 -18.86 10.47 -28.40
C GLU A 263 -17.55 11.28 -28.31
N GLU A 264 -16.39 10.66 -28.15
CA GLU A 264 -15.06 11.28 -28.00
C GLU A 264 -15.00 12.34 -26.89
N ARG A 265 -15.69 12.09 -25.77
CA ARG A 265 -15.71 12.98 -24.61
C ARG A 265 -15.15 12.29 -23.35
N ALA A 266 -14.83 13.09 -22.33
CA ALA A 266 -14.50 12.55 -21.03
C ALA A 266 -15.73 11.87 -20.40
N PRO A 267 -15.58 10.68 -19.78
CA PRO A 267 -16.65 10.02 -19.05
C PRO A 267 -16.92 10.70 -17.70
N VAL A 268 -18.17 10.58 -17.24
CA VAL A 268 -18.58 11.04 -15.89
C VAL A 268 -19.08 9.84 -15.12
N PHE A 269 -18.26 9.33 -14.20
CA PHE A 269 -18.58 8.16 -13.40
C PHE A 269 -19.17 8.54 -12.03
N THR A 270 -20.12 7.73 -11.58
CA THR A 270 -20.65 7.77 -10.21
C THR A 270 -19.82 6.84 -9.30
N ASP A 271 -19.69 7.24 -8.03
CA ASP A 271 -19.01 6.39 -7.06
C ASP A 271 -19.89 5.18 -6.69
N PRO A 272 -19.28 4.03 -6.36
CA PRO A 272 -20.01 2.84 -5.94
C PRO A 272 -20.87 3.10 -4.72
N GLY A 273 -22.05 2.49 -4.64
CA GLY A 273 -22.89 2.53 -3.45
C GLY A 273 -22.27 1.74 -2.28
N GLU A 274 -22.77 1.98 -1.05
CA GLU A 274 -22.29 1.30 0.18
C GLU A 274 -22.48 -0.22 0.15
N GLU A 275 -23.42 -0.75 -0.64
CA GLU A 275 -23.75 -2.18 -0.73
C GLU A 275 -22.67 -3.04 -1.39
N GLY A 276 -21.64 -2.45 -2.01
CA GLY A 276 -20.52 -3.15 -2.65
C GLY A 276 -19.38 -3.58 -1.72
N TYR A 277 -19.52 -3.44 -0.39
CA TYR A 277 -18.45 -3.63 0.60
C TYR A 277 -18.60 -4.84 1.53
N ALA A 278 -19.56 -5.75 1.26
CA ALA A 278 -19.78 -6.94 2.06
C ALA A 278 -18.88 -8.12 1.63
#